data_eb576ae74c9fd9d595c3d6b3aee71aad
#
_entry.id   eb576ae74c9fd9d595c3d6b3aee71aad
#
_cell.length_a   1.000
_cell.length_b   1.000
_cell.length_c   1.000
_cell.angle_alpha   90.00
_cell.angle_beta   90.00
_cell.angle_gamma   90.00
#
_symmetry.space_group_name_H-M   'P 1'
#
loop_
_entity.id
_entity.type
_entity.pdbx_description
1 polymer ?
#
loop_
_entity_poly.entity_id
_entity_poly.type
_entity_poly.pdbx_seq_one_letter_code
_entity_poly.pdbx_strand_id
1 'polypeptide(L)'
;GVVPRLCLHHVQVGRVGEVSEVLRDVKRVADGGSAVRFAIGDYGSGKTFFLTLARSIATQSKLVVVHADLSPDRRLHATGGHARSLYAELMRNMATRNRPEGGALASVVERFIGDAQSAAKVSGRQVGDEIQERLSPVQDLVSGYDFATAIERYWRAYDEGSETGKAAALRWLRGEYGLKTEAREALGVRTIIDDGAVYDYLKVMGRFVRLAGYAGFLVVLDECVNLYKLVNAQSRNSNYEQILRIVNDTLQGTSEGLGFYFGGTPETLMDSRRGLYSYEALRSRLAENTFAKNGLVDLSGPVIRLQSLSQEELLVLLTKLRHIFAGGDPARYLVPDEALPSFMAHCNQKIGEAYFRTPRNTIKAFLDLLAILEQNPSADWRALIDQTEIAPDAPPAGGDIADDPPQAVTPVAPSGQASVPAGKSPGDDMETFRI
;
A
#
# COMPACT_ATOMS: atom_id res chain seq x y z
N GLY A 1 -19.55 8.12 3.93
CA GLY A 1 -18.29 8.27 4.43
C GLY A 1 -17.13 7.76 3.55
N VAL A 2 -16.82 8.47 2.46
CA VAL A 2 -15.61 8.21 1.66
C VAL A 2 -14.56 9.26 2.05
N VAL A 3 -13.30 8.87 2.18
CA VAL A 3 -12.18 9.79 2.45
C VAL A 3 -12.04 10.73 1.26
N PRO A 4 -11.99 12.07 1.46
CA PRO A 4 -11.77 13.01 0.37
C PRO A 4 -10.39 12.75 -0.28
N ARG A 5 -10.30 12.87 -1.58
CA ARG A 5 -9.03 12.64 -2.31
C ARG A 5 -8.10 13.84 -2.28
N LEU A 6 -8.66 15.03 -2.16
CA LEU A 6 -7.95 16.30 -2.17
C LEU A 6 -8.14 17.05 -0.82
N CYS A 7 -7.22 17.94 -0.51
CA CYS A 7 -7.33 18.84 0.62
C CYS A 7 -7.46 18.18 2.01
N LEU A 8 -6.89 16.99 2.18
CA LEU A 8 -6.92 16.21 3.43
C LEU A 8 -6.45 16.99 4.65
N HIS A 9 -5.51 17.92 4.47
CA HIS A 9 -4.95 18.75 5.54
C HIS A 9 -6.00 19.64 6.22
N HIS A 10 -7.09 20.00 5.51
CA HIS A 10 -8.17 20.80 6.11
C HIS A 10 -8.99 20.00 7.13
N VAL A 11 -9.12 18.69 6.95
CA VAL A 11 -9.90 17.81 7.84
C VAL A 11 -9.00 16.98 8.78
N GLN A 12 -7.68 17.15 8.67
CA GLN A 12 -6.75 16.49 9.59
C GLN A 12 -6.89 17.06 10.99
N VAL A 13 -7.02 16.21 12.00
CA VAL A 13 -7.07 16.54 13.41
C VAL A 13 -6.23 15.54 14.20
N GLY A 14 -5.52 16.02 15.20
CA GLY A 14 -4.63 15.19 16.01
C GLY A 14 -3.47 14.55 15.23
N ARG A 15 -2.93 13.47 15.78
CA ARG A 15 -1.92 12.59 15.13
C ARG A 15 -0.64 13.30 14.70
N VAL A 16 -0.23 14.33 15.42
CA VAL A 16 0.98 15.10 15.10
C VAL A 16 2.23 14.20 15.12
N GLY A 17 2.30 13.29 16.08
CA GLY A 17 3.38 12.31 16.21
C GLY A 17 3.45 11.37 15.03
N GLU A 18 2.33 10.74 14.69
CA GLU A 18 2.22 9.76 13.59
C GLU A 18 2.54 10.43 12.23
N VAL A 19 2.05 11.64 12.01
CA VAL A 19 2.34 12.41 10.78
C VAL A 19 3.83 12.79 10.72
N SER A 20 4.44 13.13 11.85
CA SER A 20 5.88 13.42 11.92
C SER A 20 6.71 12.19 11.54
N GLU A 21 6.28 10.98 11.94
CA GLU A 21 6.95 9.74 11.52
C GLU A 21 6.77 9.47 10.02
N VAL A 22 5.58 9.74 9.46
CA VAL A 22 5.38 9.66 8.00
C VAL A 22 6.36 10.58 7.27
N LEU A 23 6.54 11.81 7.73
CA LEU A 23 7.48 12.76 7.14
C LEU A 23 8.93 12.25 7.23
N ARG A 24 9.32 11.65 8.36
CA ARG A 24 10.66 11.03 8.53
C ARG A 24 10.87 9.86 7.60
N ASP A 25 9.88 8.98 7.47
CA ASP A 25 9.95 7.82 6.57
C ASP A 25 10.03 8.25 5.10
N VAL A 26 9.19 9.20 4.69
CA VAL A 26 9.20 9.76 3.34
C VAL A 26 10.56 10.38 3.02
N LYS A 27 11.14 11.13 3.97
CA LYS A 27 12.49 11.67 3.83
C LYS A 27 13.54 10.56 3.72
N ARG A 28 13.49 9.54 4.59
CA ARG A 28 14.41 8.39 4.55
C ARG A 28 14.38 7.69 3.20
N VAL A 29 13.18 7.44 2.65
CA VAL A 29 13.00 6.82 1.34
C VAL A 29 13.54 7.73 0.22
N ALA A 30 13.29 9.04 0.30
CA ALA A 30 13.80 10.01 -0.66
C ALA A 30 15.33 10.09 -0.65
N ASP A 31 15.95 9.95 0.52
CA ASP A 31 17.41 9.94 0.71
C ASP A 31 18.05 8.57 0.31
N GLY A 32 17.25 7.63 -0.21
CA GLY A 32 17.71 6.32 -0.69
C GLY A 32 17.59 5.19 0.33
N GLY A 33 17.14 5.46 1.55
CA GLY A 33 16.85 4.43 2.53
C GLY A 33 15.53 3.69 2.26
N SER A 34 15.06 2.92 3.24
CA SER A 34 13.81 2.16 3.17
C SER A 34 12.96 2.37 4.42
N ALA A 35 11.65 2.15 4.30
CA ALA A 35 10.71 2.24 5.41
C ALA A 35 9.62 1.18 5.32
N VAL A 36 9.21 0.65 6.48
CA VAL A 36 8.02 -0.23 6.58
C VAL A 36 7.18 0.20 7.77
N ARG A 37 5.86 0.35 7.56
CA ARG A 37 4.91 0.72 8.61
C ARG A 37 3.64 -0.11 8.54
N PHE A 38 3.13 -0.44 9.71
CA PHE A 38 1.83 -1.08 9.91
C PHE A 38 0.93 -0.10 10.66
N ALA A 39 0.00 0.53 9.97
CA ALA A 39 -1.02 1.41 10.53
C ALA A 39 -2.16 0.56 11.07
N ILE A 40 -2.17 0.33 12.37
CA ILE A 40 -3.11 -0.57 13.06
C ILE A 40 -4.14 0.25 13.84
N GLY A 41 -5.40 -0.06 13.66
CA GLY A 41 -6.48 0.61 14.39
C GLY A 41 -7.83 -0.07 14.16
N ASP A 42 -8.79 0.20 15.01
CA ASP A 42 -10.14 -0.33 14.92
C ASP A 42 -10.85 0.10 13.63
N TYR A 43 -11.97 -0.55 13.30
CA TYR A 43 -12.81 -0.07 12.21
C TYR A 43 -13.29 1.35 12.52
N GLY A 44 -13.24 2.23 11.50
CA GLY A 44 -13.62 3.63 11.65
C GLY A 44 -12.59 4.53 12.34
N SER A 45 -11.47 4.00 12.85
CA SER A 45 -10.40 4.79 13.50
C SER A 45 -9.67 5.76 12.56
N GLY A 46 -9.97 5.73 11.25
CA GLY A 46 -9.35 6.61 10.25
C GLY A 46 -8.08 6.04 9.61
N LYS A 47 -7.87 4.71 9.59
CA LYS A 47 -6.73 4.07 8.90
C LYS A 47 -6.60 4.51 7.44
N THR A 48 -7.66 4.34 6.66
CA THR A 48 -7.69 4.73 5.25
C THR A 48 -7.42 6.21 5.06
N PHE A 49 -7.92 7.08 5.96
CA PHE A 49 -7.59 8.50 5.97
C PHE A 49 -6.09 8.73 6.20
N PHE A 50 -5.52 8.07 7.20
CA PHE A 50 -4.09 8.19 7.52
C PHE A 50 -3.20 7.69 6.37
N LEU A 51 -3.52 6.55 5.77
CA LEU A 51 -2.79 6.02 4.60
C LEU A 51 -2.92 6.95 3.39
N THR A 52 -4.10 7.54 3.17
CA THR A 52 -4.30 8.52 2.09
C THR A 52 -3.51 9.80 2.35
N LEU A 53 -3.42 10.26 3.61
CA LEU A 53 -2.58 11.39 3.99
C LEU A 53 -1.10 11.10 3.76
N ALA A 54 -0.63 9.90 4.16
CA ALA A 54 0.75 9.47 3.91
C ALA A 54 1.08 9.45 2.40
N ARG A 55 0.16 8.97 1.56
CA ARG A 55 0.27 9.03 0.09
C ARG A 55 0.39 10.46 -0.42
N SER A 56 -0.43 11.38 0.09
CA SER A 56 -0.39 12.80 -0.28
C SER A 56 0.96 13.43 0.09
N ILE A 57 1.46 13.18 1.30
CA ILE A 57 2.77 13.66 1.76
C ILE A 57 3.89 13.11 0.86
N ALA A 58 3.86 11.81 0.55
CA ALA A 58 4.87 11.17 -0.29
C ALA A 58 4.89 11.74 -1.71
N THR A 59 3.72 11.93 -2.35
CA THR A 59 3.65 12.51 -3.69
C THR A 59 4.13 13.96 -3.72
N GLN A 60 3.81 14.76 -2.70
CA GLN A 60 4.33 16.13 -2.56
C GLN A 60 5.86 16.16 -2.41
N SER A 61 6.43 15.14 -1.77
CA SER A 61 7.88 14.94 -1.61
C SER A 61 8.53 14.27 -2.82
N LYS A 62 7.87 14.28 -3.99
CA LYS A 62 8.32 13.70 -5.27
C LYS A 62 8.52 12.17 -5.27
N LEU A 63 7.92 11.44 -4.34
CA LEU A 63 7.85 9.99 -4.47
C LEU A 63 6.76 9.61 -5.48
N VAL A 64 6.97 8.49 -6.16
CA VAL A 64 5.91 7.76 -6.85
C VAL A 64 5.20 6.88 -5.83
N VAL A 65 3.88 6.91 -5.82
CA VAL A 65 3.08 6.13 -4.86
C VAL A 65 2.18 5.18 -5.62
N VAL A 66 2.12 3.94 -5.18
CA VAL A 66 1.13 2.94 -5.63
C VAL A 66 0.31 2.47 -4.45
N HIS A 67 -0.96 2.17 -4.69
CA HIS A 67 -1.83 1.69 -3.63
C HIS A 67 -2.86 0.68 -4.12
N ALA A 68 -3.24 -0.23 -3.24
CA ALA A 68 -4.33 -1.17 -3.45
C ALA A 68 -4.92 -1.63 -2.12
N ASP A 69 -6.19 -2.04 -2.15
CA ASP A 69 -6.81 -2.77 -1.06
C ASP A 69 -6.60 -4.28 -1.31
N LEU A 70 -6.10 -4.95 -0.30
CA LEU A 70 -6.05 -6.40 -0.29
C LEU A 70 -7.48 -6.96 -0.31
N SER A 71 -7.70 -8.04 -1.03
CA SER A 71 -9.00 -8.69 -1.19
C SER A 71 -8.82 -10.19 -1.41
N PRO A 72 -9.89 -11.00 -1.47
CA PRO A 72 -9.78 -12.41 -1.84
C PRO A 72 -9.00 -12.62 -3.15
N ASP A 73 -9.19 -11.73 -4.13
CA ASP A 73 -8.59 -11.81 -5.47
C ASP A 73 -7.32 -10.98 -5.63
N ARG A 74 -6.86 -10.32 -4.58
CA ARG A 74 -5.66 -9.47 -4.55
C ARG A 74 -4.86 -9.73 -3.29
N ARG A 75 -3.84 -10.58 -3.39
CA ARG A 75 -3.01 -11.05 -2.27
C ARG A 75 -1.54 -10.83 -2.57
N LEU A 76 -0.71 -10.82 -1.53
CA LEU A 76 0.76 -10.74 -1.69
C LEU A 76 1.37 -12.02 -2.26
N HIS A 77 0.77 -13.15 -1.89
CA HIS A 77 1.11 -14.47 -2.40
C HIS A 77 -0.16 -15.27 -2.67
N ALA A 78 -0.28 -15.80 -3.85
CA ALA A 78 -1.33 -16.73 -4.24
C ALA A 78 -0.92 -17.47 -5.52
N THR A 79 -1.73 -18.44 -5.91
CA THR A 79 -1.76 -19.04 -7.24
C THR A 79 -3.00 -18.55 -7.98
N GLY A 80 -3.10 -18.77 -9.28
CA GLY A 80 -4.30 -18.40 -10.04
C GLY A 80 -4.37 -16.94 -10.49
N GLY A 81 -3.29 -16.16 -10.32
CA GLY A 81 -3.23 -14.78 -10.81
C GLY A 81 -3.61 -13.71 -9.77
N HIS A 82 -3.85 -14.07 -8.52
CA HIS A 82 -4.32 -13.12 -7.50
C HIS A 82 -3.21 -12.17 -7.05
N ALA A 83 -1.96 -12.63 -6.95
CA ALA A 83 -0.86 -11.72 -6.63
C ALA A 83 -0.54 -10.82 -7.84
N ARG A 84 -0.62 -11.35 -9.06
CA ARG A 84 -0.54 -10.55 -10.28
C ARG A 84 -1.66 -9.52 -10.36
N SER A 85 -2.89 -9.85 -9.95
CA SER A 85 -4.01 -8.90 -9.87
C SER A 85 -3.73 -7.76 -8.90
N LEU A 86 -3.10 -8.06 -7.75
CA LEU A 86 -2.63 -7.02 -6.81
C LEU A 86 -1.60 -6.10 -7.48
N TYR A 87 -0.62 -6.68 -8.16
CA TYR A 87 0.40 -5.88 -8.87
C TYR A 87 -0.23 -5.00 -9.95
N ALA A 88 -1.14 -5.55 -10.76
CA ALA A 88 -1.83 -4.80 -11.80
C ALA A 88 -2.63 -3.61 -11.22
N GLU A 89 -3.32 -3.82 -10.10
CA GLU A 89 -4.04 -2.75 -9.42
C GLU A 89 -3.09 -1.68 -8.88
N LEU A 90 -1.96 -2.07 -8.27
CA LEU A 90 -0.92 -1.13 -7.84
C LEU A 90 -0.41 -0.27 -9.00
N MET A 91 -0.14 -0.87 -10.16
CA MET A 91 0.37 -0.14 -11.32
C MET A 91 -0.70 0.78 -11.96
N ARG A 92 -1.97 0.39 -11.95
CA ARG A 92 -3.08 1.26 -12.40
C ARG A 92 -3.24 2.48 -11.50
N ASN A 93 -3.09 2.27 -10.19
CA ASN A 93 -3.22 3.31 -9.18
C ASN A 93 -1.91 4.09 -8.93
N MET A 94 -0.90 3.91 -9.80
CA MET A 94 0.35 4.65 -9.70
C MET A 94 0.09 6.16 -9.78
N ALA A 95 0.51 6.88 -8.76
CA ALA A 95 0.29 8.30 -8.59
C ALA A 95 1.62 9.07 -8.46
N THR A 96 1.61 10.28 -8.96
CA THR A 96 2.69 11.26 -8.83
C THR A 96 2.09 12.60 -8.41
N ARG A 97 2.93 13.58 -8.08
CA ARG A 97 2.46 14.94 -7.77
C ARG A 97 1.58 15.54 -8.87
N ASN A 98 1.92 15.26 -10.15
CA ASN A 98 1.20 15.80 -11.32
C ASN A 98 -0.04 14.97 -11.67
N ARG A 99 -0.11 13.72 -11.21
CA ARG A 99 -1.25 12.79 -11.41
C ARG A 99 -1.58 12.11 -10.08
N PRO A 100 -2.17 12.82 -9.13
CA PRO A 100 -2.45 12.30 -7.80
C PRO A 100 -3.57 11.24 -7.79
N GLU A 101 -4.44 11.25 -8.81
CA GLU A 101 -5.58 10.34 -8.94
C GLU A 101 -5.22 8.94 -9.47
N GLY A 102 -3.97 8.73 -9.90
CA GLY A 102 -3.53 7.46 -10.49
C GLY A 102 -3.23 7.54 -11.98
N GLY A 103 -2.93 6.39 -12.60
CA GLY A 103 -2.65 6.29 -14.04
C GLY A 103 -1.34 6.94 -14.49
N ALA A 104 -0.40 7.15 -13.57
CA ALA A 104 0.85 7.87 -13.86
C ALA A 104 1.92 7.00 -14.54
N LEU A 105 1.73 5.68 -14.71
CA LEU A 105 2.78 4.78 -15.21
C LEU A 105 3.36 5.25 -16.54
N ALA A 106 2.52 5.57 -17.53
CA ALA A 106 2.99 6.07 -18.84
C ALA A 106 3.83 7.35 -18.69
N SER A 107 3.37 8.29 -17.86
CA SER A 107 4.10 9.56 -17.63
C SER A 107 5.44 9.35 -16.92
N VAL A 108 5.56 8.33 -16.06
CA VAL A 108 6.84 7.96 -15.43
C VAL A 108 7.81 7.41 -16.46
N VAL A 109 7.35 6.53 -17.36
CA VAL A 109 8.15 5.98 -18.46
C VAL A 109 8.57 7.08 -19.44
N GLU A 110 7.63 7.93 -19.85
CA GLU A 110 7.91 9.04 -20.78
C GLU A 110 8.87 10.06 -20.20
N ARG A 111 8.82 10.33 -18.90
CA ARG A 111 9.79 11.18 -18.23
C ARG A 111 11.21 10.58 -18.29
N PHE A 112 11.35 9.30 -17.99
CA PHE A 112 12.63 8.59 -18.11
C PHE A 112 13.20 8.70 -19.53
N ILE A 113 12.36 8.46 -20.55
CA ILE A 113 12.75 8.56 -21.96
C ILE A 113 13.16 10.00 -22.32
N GLY A 114 12.39 11.01 -21.92
CA GLY A 114 12.68 12.42 -22.18
C GLY A 114 14.01 12.88 -21.55
N ASP A 115 14.29 12.42 -20.32
CA ASP A 115 15.55 12.69 -19.63
C ASP A 115 16.72 11.98 -20.35
N ALA A 116 16.54 10.75 -20.86
CA ALA A 116 17.54 10.03 -21.64
C ALA A 116 17.80 10.70 -23.01
N GLN A 117 16.74 11.11 -23.71
CA GLN A 117 16.86 11.85 -24.98
C GLN A 117 17.62 13.17 -24.80
N SER A 118 17.33 13.89 -23.72
CA SER A 118 18.00 15.15 -23.39
C SER A 118 19.49 14.93 -23.13
N ALA A 119 19.86 13.89 -22.38
CA ALA A 119 21.25 13.55 -22.12
C ALA A 119 22.00 13.07 -23.37
N ALA A 120 21.36 12.22 -24.19
CA ALA A 120 21.93 11.76 -25.46
C ALA A 120 22.25 12.92 -26.40
N LYS A 121 21.34 13.91 -26.47
CA LYS A 121 21.54 15.14 -27.28
C LYS A 121 22.76 15.95 -26.79
N VAL A 122 22.95 16.06 -25.48
CA VAL A 122 24.09 16.80 -24.88
C VAL A 122 25.39 16.06 -25.11
N SER A 123 25.40 14.73 -24.98
CA SER A 123 26.61 13.89 -25.12
C SER A 123 26.96 13.50 -26.57
N GLY A 124 26.03 13.77 -27.52
CA GLY A 124 26.20 13.34 -28.92
C GLY A 124 26.07 11.83 -29.15
N ARG A 125 25.49 11.09 -28.18
CA ARG A 125 25.28 9.64 -28.23
C ARG A 125 23.93 9.27 -28.86
N GLN A 126 23.78 8.00 -29.25
CA GLN A 126 22.48 7.48 -29.67
C GLN A 126 21.57 7.34 -28.45
N VAL A 127 20.30 7.68 -28.61
CA VAL A 127 19.30 7.61 -27.52
C VAL A 127 19.16 6.18 -26.99
N GLY A 128 19.21 5.18 -27.88
CA GLY A 128 19.13 3.76 -27.49
C GLY A 128 20.25 3.34 -26.55
N ASP A 129 21.50 3.76 -26.84
CA ASP A 129 22.65 3.47 -26.01
C ASP A 129 22.56 4.13 -24.64
N GLU A 130 22.08 5.37 -24.60
CA GLU A 130 21.83 6.10 -23.35
C GLU A 130 20.76 5.43 -22.48
N ILE A 131 19.66 4.94 -23.10
CA ILE A 131 18.60 4.21 -22.40
C ILE A 131 19.15 2.89 -21.83
N GLN A 132 19.91 2.11 -22.63
CA GLN A 132 20.47 0.85 -22.18
C GLN A 132 21.45 1.04 -21.01
N GLU A 133 22.34 2.03 -21.10
CA GLU A 133 23.28 2.34 -20.02
C GLU A 133 22.53 2.74 -18.73
N ARG A 134 21.52 3.59 -18.81
CA ARG A 134 20.72 3.99 -17.67
C ARG A 134 19.93 2.84 -17.06
N LEU A 135 19.50 1.86 -17.88
CA LEU A 135 18.77 0.69 -17.42
C LEU A 135 19.68 -0.42 -16.87
N SER A 136 21.01 -0.35 -17.07
CA SER A 136 21.94 -1.35 -16.55
C SER A 136 21.72 -1.69 -15.06
N PRO A 137 21.56 -0.71 -14.13
CA PRO A 137 21.31 -1.02 -12.72
C PRO A 137 19.98 -1.73 -12.44
N VAL A 138 19.05 -1.69 -13.40
CA VAL A 138 17.78 -2.43 -13.33
C VAL A 138 17.99 -3.84 -13.86
N GLN A 139 18.73 -4.02 -14.93
CA GLN A 139 19.01 -5.33 -15.56
C GLN A 139 19.71 -6.30 -14.60
N ASP A 140 20.53 -5.78 -13.68
CA ASP A 140 21.25 -6.57 -12.67
C ASP A 140 20.32 -7.15 -11.58
N LEU A 141 19.11 -6.62 -11.47
CA LEU A 141 18.12 -7.12 -10.50
C LEU A 141 17.42 -8.39 -11.01
N VAL A 142 16.97 -9.22 -10.07
CA VAL A 142 16.07 -10.33 -10.38
C VAL A 142 14.84 -9.76 -11.13
N SER A 143 14.49 -10.37 -12.26
CA SER A 143 13.41 -9.91 -13.16
C SER A 143 13.69 -8.59 -13.93
N GLY A 144 14.87 -8.00 -13.80
CA GLY A 144 15.20 -6.70 -14.39
C GLY A 144 15.39 -6.73 -15.91
N TYR A 145 15.86 -7.84 -16.48
CA TYR A 145 16.15 -7.93 -17.91
C TYR A 145 14.89 -7.69 -18.79
N ASP A 146 13.80 -8.42 -18.54
CA ASP A 146 12.58 -8.29 -19.32
C ASP A 146 11.87 -6.93 -19.03
N PHE A 147 12.04 -6.39 -17.83
CA PHE A 147 11.57 -5.05 -17.50
C PHE A 147 12.29 -3.99 -18.36
N ALA A 148 13.60 -4.04 -18.44
CA ALA A 148 14.40 -3.14 -19.29
C ALA A 148 14.00 -3.29 -20.77
N THR A 149 13.81 -4.54 -21.25
CA THR A 149 13.31 -4.82 -22.60
C THR A 149 11.95 -4.15 -22.84
N ALA A 150 11.02 -4.21 -21.91
CA ALA A 150 9.70 -3.58 -22.04
C ALA A 150 9.80 -2.04 -22.11
N ILE A 151 10.70 -1.42 -21.32
CA ILE A 151 10.97 0.03 -21.40
C ILE A 151 11.59 0.40 -22.75
N GLU A 152 12.56 -0.39 -23.25
CA GLU A 152 13.18 -0.17 -24.54
C GLU A 152 12.18 -0.29 -25.69
N ARG A 153 11.26 -1.28 -25.63
CA ARG A 153 10.17 -1.43 -26.60
C ARG A 153 9.19 -0.28 -26.55
N TYR A 154 8.88 0.24 -25.37
CA TYR A 154 8.08 1.44 -25.22
C TYR A 154 8.74 2.64 -25.90
N TRP A 155 10.05 2.86 -25.68
CA TRP A 155 10.78 3.94 -26.32
C TRP A 155 10.79 3.83 -27.83
N ARG A 156 11.05 2.66 -28.42
CA ARG A 156 11.02 2.46 -29.88
C ARG A 156 9.63 2.77 -30.44
N ALA A 157 8.59 2.26 -29.81
CA ALA A 157 7.22 2.55 -30.22
C ALA A 157 6.85 4.04 -30.07
N TYR A 158 7.41 4.73 -29.07
CA TYR A 158 7.27 6.16 -28.89
C TYR A 158 7.94 6.94 -30.03
N ASP A 159 9.16 6.57 -30.41
CA ASP A 159 9.93 7.20 -31.47
C ASP A 159 9.29 6.97 -32.86
N GLU A 160 8.75 5.79 -33.09
CA GLU A 160 8.00 5.39 -34.30
C GLU A 160 6.56 5.93 -34.36
N GLY A 161 6.05 6.51 -33.29
CA GLY A 161 4.64 6.95 -33.17
C GLY A 161 3.64 5.79 -33.10
N SER A 162 4.06 4.59 -32.70
CA SER A 162 3.23 3.40 -32.60
C SER A 162 2.45 3.33 -31.29
N GLU A 163 1.18 3.72 -31.29
CA GLU A 163 0.32 3.62 -30.10
C GLU A 163 0.09 2.17 -29.65
N THR A 164 0.01 1.23 -30.61
CA THR A 164 -0.14 -0.20 -30.31
C THR A 164 1.09 -0.77 -29.61
N GLY A 165 2.29 -0.38 -30.03
CA GLY A 165 3.55 -0.78 -29.38
C GLY A 165 3.65 -0.22 -27.96
N LYS A 166 3.33 1.07 -27.76
CA LYS A 166 3.30 1.68 -26.42
C LYS A 166 2.28 0.98 -25.50
N ALA A 167 1.08 0.69 -26.01
CA ALA A 167 0.04 -0.01 -25.27
C ALA A 167 0.49 -1.42 -24.87
N ALA A 168 1.15 -2.17 -25.76
CA ALA A 168 1.69 -3.48 -25.48
C ALA A 168 2.73 -3.45 -24.35
N ALA A 169 3.67 -2.51 -24.39
CA ALA A 169 4.68 -2.34 -23.33
C ALA A 169 4.07 -1.96 -21.99
N LEU A 170 3.11 -1.02 -21.96
CA LEU A 170 2.39 -0.64 -20.74
C LEU A 170 1.56 -1.81 -20.17
N ARG A 171 0.94 -2.61 -21.02
CA ARG A 171 0.21 -3.80 -20.64
C ARG A 171 1.12 -4.79 -19.92
N TRP A 172 2.35 -4.97 -20.43
CA TRP A 172 3.35 -5.82 -19.77
C TRP A 172 3.80 -5.23 -18.42
N LEU A 173 4.16 -3.95 -18.39
CA LEU A 173 4.57 -3.26 -17.16
C LEU A 173 3.49 -3.26 -16.06
N ARG A 174 2.22 -3.38 -16.44
CA ARG A 174 1.09 -3.55 -15.51
C ARG A 174 0.85 -5.01 -15.08
N GLY A 175 1.59 -5.98 -15.62
CA GLY A 175 1.35 -7.39 -15.31
C GLY A 175 0.05 -7.96 -15.90
N GLU A 176 -0.43 -7.39 -17.01
CA GLU A 176 -1.72 -7.74 -17.61
C GLU A 176 -1.63 -8.86 -18.68
N TYR A 177 -0.44 -9.35 -19.00
CA TYR A 177 -0.29 -10.53 -19.85
C TYR A 177 -0.52 -11.80 -19.06
N GLY A 178 -1.44 -12.65 -19.55
CA GLY A 178 -1.71 -13.97 -18.99
C GLY A 178 -0.82 -15.07 -19.54
N LEU A 179 -0.31 -14.92 -20.76
CA LEU A 179 0.47 -15.91 -21.48
C LEU A 179 1.85 -15.37 -21.87
N LYS A 180 2.90 -16.16 -21.61
CA LYS A 180 4.27 -15.83 -21.99
C LYS A 180 4.45 -15.74 -23.52
N THR A 181 3.72 -16.57 -24.27
CA THR A 181 3.76 -16.58 -25.74
C THR A 181 3.28 -15.27 -26.32
N GLU A 182 2.14 -14.77 -25.85
CA GLU A 182 1.56 -13.49 -26.27
C GLU A 182 2.53 -12.31 -25.97
N ALA A 183 3.11 -12.29 -24.77
CA ALA A 183 4.06 -11.25 -24.38
C ALA A 183 5.35 -11.30 -25.21
N ARG A 184 5.84 -12.52 -25.52
CA ARG A 184 7.02 -12.72 -26.38
C ARG A 184 6.76 -12.23 -27.79
N GLU A 185 5.63 -12.55 -28.35
CA GLU A 185 5.24 -12.13 -29.71
C GLU A 185 5.13 -10.60 -29.80
N ALA A 186 4.51 -9.97 -28.82
CA ALA A 186 4.30 -8.54 -28.79
C ALA A 186 5.58 -7.72 -28.51
N LEU A 187 6.48 -8.19 -27.61
CA LEU A 187 7.57 -7.40 -27.05
C LEU A 187 8.95 -8.06 -27.13
N GLY A 188 9.03 -9.36 -27.43
CA GLY A 188 10.29 -10.11 -27.39
C GLY A 188 10.78 -10.46 -25.97
N VAL A 189 9.95 -10.26 -24.96
CA VAL A 189 10.26 -10.62 -23.57
C VAL A 189 10.21 -12.15 -23.35
N ARG A 190 10.93 -12.65 -22.35
CA ARG A 190 11.02 -14.09 -22.05
C ARG A 190 10.00 -14.52 -20.99
N THR A 191 9.64 -13.58 -20.10
CA THR A 191 8.78 -13.82 -18.96
C THR A 191 7.61 -12.84 -18.93
N ILE A 192 6.64 -13.14 -18.10
CA ILE A 192 5.58 -12.21 -17.70
C ILE A 192 5.69 -11.98 -16.20
N ILE A 193 5.06 -10.91 -15.72
CA ILE A 193 4.89 -10.68 -14.29
C ILE A 193 3.86 -11.68 -13.79
N ASP A 194 4.31 -12.72 -13.12
CA ASP A 194 3.47 -13.78 -12.54
C ASP A 194 3.38 -13.66 -11.01
N ASP A 195 2.56 -14.53 -10.41
CA ASP A 195 2.28 -14.46 -8.97
C ASP A 195 3.53 -14.56 -8.08
N GLY A 196 4.53 -15.34 -8.52
CA GLY A 196 5.76 -15.56 -7.76
C GLY A 196 6.73 -14.38 -7.80
N ALA A 197 6.61 -13.51 -8.80
CA ALA A 197 7.60 -12.47 -9.08
C ALA A 197 7.17 -11.05 -8.63
N VAL A 198 5.96 -10.90 -8.08
CA VAL A 198 5.36 -9.58 -7.76
C VAL A 198 6.28 -8.71 -6.91
N TYR A 199 6.83 -9.24 -5.81
CA TYR A 199 7.68 -8.44 -4.94
C TYR A 199 9.01 -8.04 -5.63
N ASP A 200 9.58 -8.92 -6.44
CA ASP A 200 10.80 -8.59 -7.19
C ASP A 200 10.54 -7.49 -8.22
N TYR A 201 9.39 -7.51 -8.91
CA TYR A 201 9.01 -6.42 -9.81
C TYR A 201 8.69 -5.10 -9.09
N LEU A 202 8.20 -5.14 -7.86
CA LEU A 202 8.06 -3.91 -7.05
C LEU A 202 9.43 -3.31 -6.73
N LYS A 203 10.45 -4.12 -6.44
CA LYS A 203 11.83 -3.64 -6.25
C LYS A 203 12.42 -3.06 -7.54
N VAL A 204 12.22 -3.74 -8.66
CA VAL A 204 12.62 -3.27 -9.99
C VAL A 204 11.96 -1.93 -10.32
N MET A 205 10.63 -1.81 -10.08
CA MET A 205 9.91 -0.55 -10.27
C MET A 205 10.42 0.55 -9.34
N GLY A 206 10.72 0.24 -8.08
CA GLY A 206 11.32 1.19 -7.13
C GLY A 206 12.66 1.74 -7.63
N ARG A 207 13.52 0.88 -8.20
CA ARG A 207 14.77 1.32 -8.82
C ARG A 207 14.52 2.18 -10.06
N PHE A 208 13.60 1.75 -10.92
CA PHE A 208 13.27 2.46 -12.16
C PHE A 208 12.72 3.86 -11.93
N VAL A 209 11.81 4.06 -10.97
CA VAL A 209 11.24 5.40 -10.72
C VAL A 209 12.31 6.39 -10.25
N ARG A 210 13.35 5.92 -9.56
CA ARG A 210 14.50 6.77 -9.20
C ARG A 210 15.32 7.15 -10.44
N LEU A 211 15.51 6.23 -11.37
CA LEU A 211 16.16 6.52 -12.67
C LEU A 211 15.33 7.50 -13.50
N ALA A 212 14.01 7.52 -13.33
CA ALA A 212 13.11 8.49 -13.94
C ALA A 212 13.08 9.84 -13.19
N GLY A 213 14.00 10.08 -12.25
CA GLY A 213 14.18 11.36 -11.56
C GLY A 213 13.18 11.63 -10.43
N TYR A 214 12.50 10.59 -9.91
CA TYR A 214 11.71 10.67 -8.69
C TYR A 214 12.56 10.34 -7.46
N ALA A 215 12.14 10.83 -6.30
CA ALA A 215 12.90 10.66 -5.07
C ALA A 215 12.85 9.23 -4.51
N GLY A 216 11.77 8.49 -4.77
CA GLY A 216 11.59 7.11 -4.28
C GLY A 216 10.23 6.55 -4.64
N PHE A 217 9.92 5.37 -4.10
CA PHE A 217 8.71 4.61 -4.38
C PHE A 217 8.03 4.16 -3.09
N LEU A 218 6.76 4.46 -2.92
CA LEU A 218 5.95 4.05 -1.76
C LEU A 218 4.82 3.14 -2.19
N VAL A 219 4.75 1.96 -1.60
CA VAL A 219 3.67 0.97 -1.78
C VAL A 219 2.76 1.02 -0.57
N VAL A 220 1.47 1.25 -0.77
CA VAL A 220 0.47 1.33 0.29
C VAL A 220 -0.58 0.25 0.08
N LEU A 221 -0.71 -0.63 1.05
CA LEU A 221 -1.63 -1.77 1.06
C LEU A 221 -2.60 -1.63 2.22
N ASP A 222 -3.86 -1.40 1.94
CA ASP A 222 -4.91 -1.36 2.97
C ASP A 222 -5.66 -2.70 3.04
N GLU A 223 -6.55 -2.85 4.01
CA GLU A 223 -7.40 -4.01 4.22
C GLU A 223 -6.63 -5.33 4.45
N CYS A 224 -5.51 -5.29 5.20
CA CYS A 224 -4.76 -6.50 5.59
C CYS A 224 -5.60 -7.52 6.35
N VAL A 225 -6.76 -7.12 6.88
CA VAL A 225 -7.74 -8.03 7.49
C VAL A 225 -8.18 -9.14 6.53
N ASN A 226 -8.12 -8.92 5.21
CA ASN A 226 -8.45 -9.94 4.21
C ASN A 226 -7.42 -11.08 4.18
N LEU A 227 -6.17 -10.84 4.55
CA LEU A 227 -5.18 -11.92 4.74
C LEU A 227 -5.47 -12.72 6.02
N TYR A 228 -5.86 -12.04 7.09
CA TYR A 228 -6.26 -12.66 8.35
C TYR A 228 -7.48 -13.58 8.19
N LYS A 229 -8.45 -13.19 7.34
CA LYS A 229 -9.68 -13.95 7.07
C LYS A 229 -9.48 -15.19 6.21
N LEU A 230 -8.30 -15.41 5.60
CA LEU A 230 -8.02 -16.62 4.84
C LEU A 230 -8.18 -17.87 5.72
N VAL A 231 -9.05 -18.78 5.32
CA VAL A 231 -9.34 -20.02 6.08
C VAL A 231 -8.12 -20.94 6.07
N ASN A 232 -7.51 -21.11 4.91
CA ASN A 232 -6.34 -21.97 4.74
C ASN A 232 -5.11 -21.37 5.42
N ALA A 233 -4.58 -22.07 6.43
CA ALA A 233 -3.42 -21.64 7.17
C ALA A 233 -2.15 -21.52 6.30
N GLN A 234 -1.98 -22.42 5.31
CA GLN A 234 -0.83 -22.38 4.42
C GLN A 234 -0.86 -21.13 3.53
N SER A 235 -2.01 -20.83 2.91
CA SER A 235 -2.18 -19.59 2.12
C SER A 235 -1.92 -18.35 2.97
N ARG A 236 -2.42 -18.32 4.19
CA ARG A 236 -2.19 -17.22 5.13
C ARG A 236 -0.70 -17.07 5.46
N ASN A 237 -0.03 -18.18 5.81
CA ASN A 237 1.40 -18.17 6.14
C ASN A 237 2.25 -17.74 4.93
N SER A 238 1.95 -18.19 3.72
CA SER A 238 2.68 -17.78 2.52
C SER A 238 2.58 -16.26 2.27
N ASN A 239 1.41 -15.65 2.56
CA ASN A 239 1.28 -14.19 2.53
C ASN A 239 2.12 -13.52 3.64
N TYR A 240 2.16 -14.10 4.84
CA TYR A 240 2.98 -13.59 5.95
C TYR A 240 4.48 -13.72 5.68
N GLU A 241 4.90 -14.74 4.96
CA GLU A 241 6.29 -14.88 4.48
C GLU A 241 6.67 -13.76 3.51
N GLN A 242 5.76 -13.33 2.61
CA GLN A 242 6.03 -12.17 1.77
C GLN A 242 6.15 -10.87 2.59
N ILE A 243 5.30 -10.69 3.60
CA ILE A 243 5.41 -9.56 4.53
C ILE A 243 6.75 -9.63 5.28
N LEU A 244 7.15 -10.81 5.76
CA LEU A 244 8.43 -11.00 6.43
C LEU A 244 9.61 -10.67 5.52
N ARG A 245 9.56 -11.08 4.24
CA ARG A 245 10.58 -10.74 3.24
C ARG A 245 10.70 -9.22 3.07
N ILE A 246 9.57 -8.50 2.94
CA ILE A 246 9.53 -7.05 2.86
C ILE A 246 10.14 -6.39 4.10
N VAL A 247 9.75 -6.86 5.30
CA VAL A 247 10.26 -6.35 6.58
C VAL A 247 11.77 -6.58 6.69
N ASN A 248 12.24 -7.78 6.36
CA ASN A 248 13.67 -8.12 6.41
C ASN A 248 14.49 -7.26 5.43
N ASP A 249 14.07 -7.17 4.18
CA ASP A 249 14.76 -6.37 3.16
C ASP A 249 14.83 -4.90 3.57
N THR A 250 13.76 -4.38 4.20
CA THR A 250 13.75 -3.01 4.74
C THR A 250 14.72 -2.84 5.90
N LEU A 251 14.73 -3.78 6.87
CA LEU A 251 15.61 -3.70 8.04
C LEU A 251 17.10 -3.91 7.67
N GLN A 252 17.37 -4.68 6.64
CA GLN A 252 18.73 -4.92 6.11
C GLN A 252 19.20 -3.81 5.17
N GLY A 253 18.32 -2.87 4.77
CA GLY A 253 18.66 -1.80 3.85
C GLY A 253 18.84 -2.24 2.39
N THR A 254 18.35 -3.44 2.01
CA THR A 254 18.45 -3.98 0.64
C THR A 254 17.36 -3.45 -0.30
N SER A 255 16.40 -2.68 0.21
CA SER A 255 15.28 -2.09 -0.54
C SER A 255 15.43 -0.59 -0.70
N GLU A 256 16.51 -0.15 -1.34
CA GLU A 256 16.84 1.27 -1.51
C GLU A 256 15.74 2.09 -2.18
N GLY A 257 15.37 3.20 -1.55
CA GLY A 257 14.36 4.14 -2.07
C GLY A 257 12.95 3.57 -2.12
N LEU A 258 12.67 2.52 -1.33
CA LEU A 258 11.39 1.80 -1.32
C LEU A 258 10.76 1.81 0.06
N GLY A 259 9.48 2.20 0.13
CA GLY A 259 8.68 2.18 1.35
C GLY A 259 7.45 1.30 1.21
N PHE A 260 7.02 0.68 2.32
CA PHE A 260 5.79 -0.10 2.41
C PHE A 260 4.96 0.35 3.61
N TYR A 261 3.67 0.62 3.37
CA TYR A 261 2.69 0.93 4.40
C TYR A 261 1.55 -0.08 4.31
N PHE A 262 1.21 -0.68 5.44
CA PHE A 262 0.15 -1.68 5.59
C PHE A 262 -0.95 -1.15 6.52
N GLY A 263 -2.21 -1.25 6.10
CA GLY A 263 -3.37 -0.93 6.94
C GLY A 263 -4.04 -2.20 7.46
N GLY A 264 -4.22 -2.30 8.78
CA GLY A 264 -4.82 -3.48 9.40
C GLY A 264 -5.57 -3.18 10.69
N THR A 265 -6.30 -4.17 11.19
CA THR A 265 -6.98 -4.11 12.48
C THR A 265 -6.12 -4.70 13.59
N PRO A 266 -6.41 -4.44 14.88
CA PRO A 266 -5.69 -5.04 15.99
C PRO A 266 -5.64 -6.58 15.92
N GLU A 267 -6.73 -7.23 15.50
CA GLU A 267 -6.79 -8.69 15.35
C GLU A 267 -5.84 -9.16 14.25
N THR A 268 -5.75 -8.44 13.14
CA THR A 268 -4.81 -8.76 12.04
C THR A 268 -3.37 -8.83 12.54
N LEU A 269 -3.00 -7.96 13.48
CA LEU A 269 -1.66 -7.95 14.05
C LEU A 269 -1.49 -8.96 15.20
N MET A 270 -2.36 -8.87 16.21
CA MET A 270 -2.11 -9.42 17.55
C MET A 270 -2.67 -10.82 17.78
N ASP A 271 -3.64 -11.29 17.00
CA ASP A 271 -4.19 -12.63 17.20
C ASP A 271 -3.08 -13.68 17.05
N SER A 272 -2.81 -14.38 18.15
CA SER A 272 -1.75 -15.39 18.23
C SER A 272 -2.04 -16.67 17.42
N ARG A 273 -3.26 -16.86 16.93
CA ARG A 273 -3.67 -18.02 16.12
C ARG A 273 -3.67 -17.73 14.62
N ARG A 274 -4.09 -16.55 14.23
CA ARG A 274 -4.33 -16.19 12.81
C ARG A 274 -3.68 -14.88 12.38
N GLY A 275 -3.36 -13.96 13.30
CA GLY A 275 -2.76 -12.66 13.02
C GLY A 275 -1.27 -12.77 12.65
N LEU A 276 -0.66 -11.64 12.35
CA LEU A 276 0.78 -11.58 12.04
C LEU A 276 1.64 -12.13 13.19
N TYR A 277 1.17 -12.01 14.44
CA TYR A 277 1.86 -12.56 15.62
C TYR A 277 1.74 -14.08 15.75
N SER A 278 0.91 -14.75 14.93
CA SER A 278 0.94 -16.22 14.83
C SER A 278 2.21 -16.72 14.13
N TYR A 279 2.90 -15.85 13.39
CA TYR A 279 4.17 -16.14 12.72
C TYR A 279 5.32 -15.54 13.54
N GLU A 280 6.06 -16.38 14.27
CA GLU A 280 7.04 -15.98 15.29
C GLU A 280 8.09 -14.99 14.76
N ALA A 281 8.54 -15.18 13.51
CA ALA A 281 9.51 -14.30 12.88
C ALA A 281 8.95 -12.87 12.65
N LEU A 282 7.67 -12.72 12.35
CA LEU A 282 7.01 -11.41 12.28
C LEU A 282 6.75 -10.84 13.66
N ARG A 283 6.29 -11.68 14.60
CA ARG A 283 6.05 -11.26 15.97
C ARG A 283 7.28 -10.58 16.57
N SER A 284 8.47 -11.18 16.42
CA SER A 284 9.71 -10.61 16.97
C SER A 284 10.08 -9.26 16.33
N ARG A 285 9.79 -9.05 15.04
CA ARG A 285 10.13 -7.82 14.29
C ARG A 285 9.10 -6.71 14.43
N LEU A 286 7.85 -7.08 14.68
CA LEU A 286 6.74 -6.15 14.83
C LEU A 286 6.37 -5.91 16.29
N ALA A 287 7.11 -6.51 17.24
CA ALA A 287 6.90 -6.30 18.66
C ALA A 287 7.05 -4.81 19.02
N GLU A 288 6.14 -4.34 19.85
CA GLU A 288 6.21 -2.98 20.38
C GLU A 288 7.34 -2.84 21.39
N ASN A 289 7.82 -1.62 21.53
CA ASN A 289 8.82 -1.28 22.54
C ASN A 289 8.26 -1.58 23.93
N THR A 290 8.96 -2.42 24.70
CA THR A 290 8.54 -2.83 26.05
C THR A 290 8.48 -1.67 27.05
N PHE A 291 9.15 -0.56 26.75
CA PHE A 291 9.14 0.66 27.54
C PHE A 291 8.00 1.61 27.18
N ALA A 292 7.29 1.38 26.06
CA ALA A 292 6.12 2.17 25.66
C ALA A 292 4.89 1.77 26.52
N LYS A 293 4.92 2.18 27.80
CA LYS A 293 3.86 1.90 28.80
C LYS A 293 3.53 3.18 29.56
N ASN A 294 2.39 3.19 30.23
CA ASN A 294 1.98 4.30 31.10
C ASN A 294 1.93 5.67 30.40
N GLY A 295 1.41 5.71 29.17
CA GLY A 295 1.31 6.95 28.40
C GLY A 295 2.54 7.34 27.58
N LEU A 296 3.65 6.59 27.70
CA LEU A 296 4.79 6.75 26.79
C LEU A 296 4.49 6.08 25.46
N VAL A 297 4.75 6.80 24.38
CA VAL A 297 4.52 6.34 23.00
C VAL A 297 5.85 6.25 22.27
N ASP A 298 6.10 5.13 21.63
CA ASP A 298 7.21 4.96 20.68
C ASP A 298 6.64 4.77 19.26
N LEU A 299 6.81 5.77 18.43
CA LEU A 299 6.39 5.75 17.03
C LEU A 299 7.55 5.41 16.07
N SER A 300 8.75 5.15 16.59
CA SER A 300 9.92 4.81 15.76
C SER A 300 9.85 3.36 15.23
N GLY A 301 9.15 2.47 15.92
CA GLY A 301 8.96 1.08 15.55
C GLY A 301 8.09 0.90 14.28
N PRO A 302 8.06 -0.30 13.70
CA PRO A 302 7.31 -0.54 12.46
C PRO A 302 5.79 -0.46 12.64
N VAL A 303 5.27 -0.55 13.85
CA VAL A 303 3.82 -0.51 14.15
C VAL A 303 3.42 0.86 14.68
N ILE A 304 2.46 1.49 14.01
CA ILE A 304 1.80 2.71 14.46
C ILE A 304 0.36 2.34 14.85
N ARG A 305 0.00 2.55 16.11
CA ARG A 305 -1.38 2.37 16.58
C ARG A 305 -2.16 3.65 16.41
N LEU A 306 -3.17 3.59 15.57
CA LEU A 306 -4.08 4.71 15.36
C LEU A 306 -5.21 4.64 16.39
N GLN A 307 -5.08 5.43 17.43
CA GLN A 307 -6.14 5.56 18.44
C GLN A 307 -7.36 6.29 17.88
N SER A 308 -8.50 6.10 18.53
CA SER A 308 -9.69 6.89 18.24
C SER A 308 -9.47 8.36 18.59
N LEU A 309 -10.19 9.26 17.93
CA LEU A 309 -10.12 10.69 18.24
C LEU A 309 -10.61 10.96 19.68
N SER A 310 -9.97 11.89 20.38
CA SER A 310 -10.48 12.39 21.65
C SER A 310 -11.72 13.25 21.45
N GLN A 311 -12.41 13.59 22.55
CA GLN A 311 -13.58 14.50 22.49
C GLN A 311 -13.19 15.87 21.91
N GLU A 312 -12.06 16.39 22.35
CA GLU A 312 -11.53 17.67 21.89
C GLU A 312 -11.15 17.62 20.40
N GLU A 313 -10.50 16.55 19.98
CA GLU A 313 -10.15 16.34 18.58
C GLU A 313 -11.39 16.24 17.70
N LEU A 314 -12.43 15.53 18.17
CA LEU A 314 -13.68 15.42 17.45
C LEU A 314 -14.40 16.76 17.35
N LEU A 315 -14.41 17.57 18.42
CA LEU A 315 -14.95 18.94 18.39
C LEU A 315 -14.23 19.80 17.35
N VAL A 316 -12.91 19.74 17.33
CA VAL A 316 -12.09 20.45 16.32
C VAL A 316 -12.44 19.97 14.91
N LEU A 317 -12.65 18.67 14.72
CA LEU A 317 -13.02 18.10 13.42
C LEU A 317 -14.39 18.62 12.96
N LEU A 318 -15.42 18.60 13.84
CA LEU A 318 -16.75 19.12 13.52
C LEU A 318 -16.72 20.63 13.22
N THR A 319 -15.93 21.40 13.97
CA THR A 319 -15.71 22.82 13.70
C THR A 319 -15.12 23.05 12.31
N LYS A 320 -14.10 22.27 11.92
CA LYS A 320 -13.50 22.35 10.58
C LYS A 320 -14.51 21.95 9.49
N LEU A 321 -15.28 20.89 9.71
CA LEU A 321 -16.32 20.45 8.76
C LEU A 321 -17.39 21.50 8.55
N ARG A 322 -17.90 22.13 9.63
CA ARG A 322 -18.82 23.27 9.54
C ARG A 322 -18.23 24.42 8.71
N HIS A 323 -16.97 24.78 8.96
CA HIS A 323 -16.30 25.83 8.23
C HIS A 323 -16.13 25.52 6.74
N ILE A 324 -15.73 24.28 6.41
CA ILE A 324 -15.64 23.79 5.03
C ILE A 324 -17.00 23.81 4.34
N PHE A 325 -18.06 23.33 5.02
CA PHE A 325 -19.41 23.29 4.48
C PHE A 325 -19.93 24.69 4.16
N ALA A 326 -19.59 25.68 4.97
CA ALA A 326 -19.93 27.09 4.76
C ALA A 326 -19.02 27.80 3.70
N GLY A 327 -18.16 27.07 2.99
CA GLY A 327 -17.26 27.63 2.01
C GLY A 327 -16.16 28.55 2.60
N GLY A 328 -15.84 28.36 3.88
CA GLY A 328 -14.85 29.17 4.59
C GLY A 328 -15.38 30.50 5.18
N ASP A 329 -16.68 30.78 5.05
CA ASP A 329 -17.29 32.01 5.53
C ASP A 329 -18.10 31.78 6.82
N PRO A 330 -17.66 32.33 7.99
CA PRO A 330 -18.40 32.21 9.25
C PRO A 330 -19.81 32.77 9.21
N ALA A 331 -20.11 33.76 8.36
CA ALA A 331 -21.46 34.34 8.24
C ALA A 331 -22.46 33.33 7.62
N ARG A 332 -21.97 32.26 7.00
CA ARG A 332 -22.77 31.21 6.39
C ARG A 332 -22.91 29.96 7.26
N TYR A 333 -22.53 30.01 8.52
CA TYR A 333 -22.69 28.89 9.42
C TYR A 333 -24.18 28.58 9.64
N LEU A 334 -24.59 27.35 9.36
CA LEU A 334 -25.97 26.86 9.52
C LEU A 334 -26.31 26.52 10.97
N VAL A 335 -25.29 26.31 11.81
CA VAL A 335 -25.43 26.01 13.22
C VAL A 335 -24.46 26.87 14.03
N PRO A 336 -24.87 27.37 15.23
CA PRO A 336 -24.02 28.16 16.12
C PRO A 336 -22.97 27.29 16.80
N ASP A 337 -22.02 27.91 17.54
CA ASP A 337 -20.96 27.17 18.24
C ASP A 337 -21.49 26.20 19.29
N GLU A 338 -22.59 26.56 19.98
CA GLU A 338 -23.26 25.74 20.99
C GLU A 338 -23.89 24.46 20.43
N ALA A 339 -24.16 24.41 19.12
CA ALA A 339 -24.72 23.22 18.48
C ALA A 339 -23.71 22.07 18.43
N LEU A 340 -22.42 22.35 18.34
CA LEU A 340 -21.38 21.33 18.25
C LEU A 340 -21.28 20.48 19.53
N PRO A 341 -21.10 21.06 20.73
CA PRO A 341 -21.14 20.29 21.96
C PRO A 341 -22.49 19.56 22.18
N SER A 342 -23.63 20.21 21.83
CA SER A 342 -24.96 19.61 21.95
C SER A 342 -25.08 18.37 21.05
N PHE A 343 -24.63 18.44 19.80
CA PHE A 343 -24.59 17.30 18.88
C PHE A 343 -23.70 16.18 19.42
N MET A 344 -22.52 16.51 19.95
CA MET A 344 -21.61 15.53 20.54
C MET A 344 -22.21 14.84 21.77
N ALA A 345 -22.87 15.61 22.64
CA ALA A 345 -23.56 15.07 23.83
C ALA A 345 -24.67 14.10 23.43
N HIS A 346 -25.49 14.45 22.42
CA HIS A 346 -26.55 13.59 21.89
C HIS A 346 -25.95 12.27 21.32
N CYS A 347 -24.91 12.36 20.52
CA CYS A 347 -24.23 11.19 19.96
C CYS A 347 -23.67 10.28 21.07
N ASN A 348 -23.03 10.84 22.08
CA ASN A 348 -22.51 10.09 23.23
C ASN A 348 -23.63 9.38 24.03
N GLN A 349 -24.76 10.06 24.24
CA GLN A 349 -25.91 9.48 24.93
C GLN A 349 -26.54 8.31 24.17
N LYS A 350 -26.59 8.36 22.83
CA LYS A 350 -27.22 7.33 21.99
C LYS A 350 -26.34 6.11 21.76
N ILE A 351 -25.05 6.28 21.61
CA ILE A 351 -24.10 5.21 21.18
C ILE A 351 -23.17 4.78 22.34
N GLY A 352 -23.07 5.58 23.43
CA GLY A 352 -22.14 5.34 24.54
C GLY A 352 -20.68 5.44 24.12
N GLU A 353 -19.78 4.65 24.73
CA GLU A 353 -18.34 4.67 24.42
C GLU A 353 -18.02 4.31 22.96
N ALA A 354 -18.90 3.61 22.25
CA ALA A 354 -18.72 3.28 20.82
C ALA A 354 -18.69 4.54 19.94
N TYR A 355 -19.25 5.65 20.39
CA TYR A 355 -19.23 6.94 19.70
C TYR A 355 -17.83 7.44 19.38
N PHE A 356 -16.89 7.31 20.31
CA PHE A 356 -15.52 7.76 20.12
C PHE A 356 -14.68 6.80 19.25
N ARG A 357 -15.12 5.55 19.14
CA ARG A 357 -14.39 4.51 18.38
C ARG A 357 -14.59 4.62 16.87
N THR A 358 -15.72 5.19 16.41
CA THR A 358 -16.08 5.24 14.99
C THR A 358 -16.53 6.63 14.55
N PRO A 359 -15.60 7.60 14.36
CA PRO A 359 -15.95 8.97 13.96
C PRO A 359 -16.68 9.05 12.61
N ARG A 360 -16.67 7.99 11.79
CA ARG A 360 -17.35 7.94 10.49
C ARG A 360 -18.84 8.27 10.58
N ASN A 361 -19.57 7.62 11.49
CA ASN A 361 -21.01 7.81 11.62
C ASN A 361 -21.34 9.19 12.18
N THR A 362 -20.55 9.67 13.12
CA THR A 362 -20.66 11.02 13.67
C THR A 362 -20.44 12.08 12.59
N ILE A 363 -19.38 11.96 11.80
CA ILE A 363 -19.11 12.85 10.68
C ILE A 363 -20.26 12.83 9.68
N LYS A 364 -20.75 11.63 9.32
CA LYS A 364 -21.87 11.50 8.41
C LYS A 364 -23.12 12.17 8.93
N ALA A 365 -23.53 11.84 10.17
CA ALA A 365 -24.72 12.43 10.79
C ALA A 365 -24.63 13.96 10.90
N PHE A 366 -23.45 14.49 11.20
CA PHE A 366 -23.23 15.93 11.24
C PHE A 366 -23.37 16.59 9.87
N LEU A 367 -22.80 16.00 8.82
CA LEU A 367 -22.95 16.50 7.45
C LEU A 367 -24.39 16.37 6.95
N ASP A 368 -25.08 15.30 7.29
CA ASP A 368 -26.51 15.12 6.99
C ASP A 368 -27.36 16.20 7.68
N LEU A 369 -27.06 16.54 8.95
CA LEU A 369 -27.70 17.67 9.66
C LEU A 369 -27.48 19.00 8.93
N LEU A 370 -26.24 19.31 8.55
CA LEU A 370 -25.95 20.56 7.82
C LEU A 370 -26.67 20.59 6.47
N ALA A 371 -26.70 19.48 5.74
CA ALA A 371 -27.41 19.40 4.46
C ALA A 371 -28.93 19.61 4.57
N ILE A 372 -29.55 19.10 5.64
CA ILE A 372 -30.98 19.35 5.91
C ILE A 372 -31.22 20.82 6.23
N LEU A 373 -30.41 21.43 7.08
CA LEU A 373 -30.52 22.84 7.44
C LEU A 373 -30.30 23.79 6.26
N GLU A 374 -29.39 23.43 5.34
CA GLU A 374 -29.17 24.22 4.10
C GLU A 374 -30.43 24.25 3.24
N GLN A 375 -31.13 23.12 3.14
CA GLN A 375 -32.35 22.99 2.33
C GLN A 375 -33.61 23.51 3.05
N ASN A 376 -33.58 23.63 4.38
CA ASN A 376 -34.70 24.02 5.22
C ASN A 376 -34.26 25.11 6.22
N PRO A 377 -34.11 26.38 5.80
CA PRO A 377 -33.61 27.45 6.67
C PRO A 377 -34.46 27.80 7.90
N SER A 378 -35.71 27.36 7.90
CA SER A 378 -36.64 27.56 9.04
C SER A 378 -36.63 26.41 10.06
N ALA A 379 -35.87 25.35 9.80
CA ALA A 379 -35.80 24.20 10.71
C ALA A 379 -34.95 24.52 11.94
N ASP A 380 -35.44 24.06 13.11
CA ASP A 380 -34.69 24.19 14.36
C ASP A 380 -33.67 23.06 14.48
N TRP A 381 -32.38 23.41 14.52
CA TRP A 381 -31.27 22.46 14.64
C TRP A 381 -31.37 21.63 15.94
N ARG A 382 -31.93 22.18 17.06
CA ARG A 382 -32.08 21.43 18.30
C ARG A 382 -33.06 20.28 18.13
N ALA A 383 -34.22 20.55 17.54
CA ALA A 383 -35.23 19.54 17.26
C ALA A 383 -34.69 18.44 16.30
N LEU A 384 -33.87 18.83 15.31
CA LEU A 384 -33.27 17.86 14.40
C LEU A 384 -32.23 16.98 15.10
N ILE A 385 -31.39 17.54 15.98
CA ILE A 385 -30.41 16.76 16.76
C ILE A 385 -31.15 15.71 17.63
N ASP A 386 -32.23 16.12 18.35
CA ASP A 386 -32.97 15.23 19.25
C ASP A 386 -33.65 14.06 18.51
N GLN A 387 -34.06 14.27 17.26
CA GLN A 387 -34.69 13.27 16.41
C GLN A 387 -33.69 12.36 15.67
N THR A 388 -32.40 12.69 15.67
CA THR A 388 -31.41 11.94 14.91
C THR A 388 -31.16 10.58 15.55
N GLU A 389 -31.43 9.51 14.80
CA GLU A 389 -30.99 8.15 15.13
C GLU A 389 -29.60 7.91 14.55
N ILE A 390 -28.62 7.66 15.41
CA ILE A 390 -27.25 7.33 15.02
C ILE A 390 -27.01 5.88 15.41
N ALA A 391 -26.87 5.01 14.41
CA ALA A 391 -26.53 3.62 14.65
C ALA A 391 -25.00 3.44 14.74
N PRO A 392 -24.50 2.59 15.65
CA PRO A 392 -23.08 2.20 15.62
C PRO A 392 -22.75 1.49 14.30
N ASP A 393 -21.54 1.67 13.80
CA ASP A 393 -21.05 0.89 12.64
C ASP A 393 -21.08 -0.60 13.00
N ALA A 394 -21.86 -1.38 12.27
CA ALA A 394 -21.73 -2.81 12.35
C ALA A 394 -20.34 -3.19 11.81
N PRO A 395 -19.55 -3.99 12.53
CA PRO A 395 -18.32 -4.54 11.95
C PRO A 395 -18.67 -5.24 10.63
N PRO A 396 -17.87 -5.10 9.58
CA PRO A 396 -18.13 -5.79 8.33
C PRO A 396 -18.30 -7.28 8.62
N ALA A 397 -19.35 -7.87 8.05
CA ALA A 397 -19.72 -9.26 8.29
C ALA A 397 -18.46 -10.13 8.16
N GLY A 398 -18.04 -10.74 9.28
CA GLY A 398 -16.83 -11.52 9.40
C GLY A 398 -17.00 -12.89 8.75
N GLY A 399 -17.21 -12.94 7.43
CA GLY A 399 -17.16 -14.19 6.70
C GLY A 399 -15.72 -14.61 6.50
N ASP A 400 -15.40 -15.87 6.84
CA ASP A 400 -14.15 -16.49 6.42
C ASP A 400 -14.09 -16.54 4.88
N ILE A 401 -12.92 -16.24 4.32
CA ILE A 401 -12.70 -16.24 2.88
C ILE A 401 -12.24 -17.63 2.49
N ALA A 402 -13.04 -18.34 1.68
CA ALA A 402 -12.66 -19.61 1.11
C ALA A 402 -11.51 -19.42 0.11
N ASP A 403 -10.50 -20.29 0.17
CA ASP A 403 -9.45 -20.34 -0.83
C ASP A 403 -9.90 -21.16 -2.04
N ASP A 404 -9.27 -20.91 -3.18
CA ASP A 404 -9.36 -21.81 -4.32
C ASP A 404 -8.90 -23.22 -3.93
N PRO A 405 -9.54 -24.26 -4.47
CA PRO A 405 -9.14 -25.64 -4.19
C PRO A 405 -7.65 -25.81 -4.57
N PRO A 406 -6.86 -26.56 -3.78
CA PRO A 406 -5.46 -26.80 -4.09
C PRO A 406 -5.36 -27.43 -5.48
N GLN A 407 -4.61 -26.79 -6.38
CA GLN A 407 -4.28 -27.42 -7.66
C GLN A 407 -3.56 -28.72 -7.37
N ALA A 408 -4.10 -29.83 -7.87
CA ALA A 408 -3.51 -31.14 -7.76
C ALA A 408 -2.06 -31.08 -8.26
N VAL A 409 -1.11 -31.26 -7.36
CA VAL A 409 0.28 -31.44 -7.72
C VAL A 409 0.34 -32.72 -8.52
N THR A 410 0.50 -32.64 -9.84
CA THR A 410 0.77 -33.80 -10.70
C THR A 410 2.07 -34.41 -10.17
N PRO A 411 2.06 -35.72 -9.73
CA PRO A 411 3.29 -36.32 -9.26
C PRO A 411 4.25 -36.40 -10.44
N VAL A 412 5.41 -35.82 -10.30
CA VAL A 412 6.54 -36.01 -11.21
C VAL A 412 6.92 -37.50 -11.11
N ALA A 413 6.72 -38.22 -12.18
CA ALA A 413 7.14 -39.60 -12.27
C ALA A 413 8.65 -39.70 -11.96
N PRO A 414 9.10 -40.68 -11.16
CA PRO A 414 10.51 -40.85 -10.88
C PRO A 414 11.23 -41.28 -12.18
N SER A 415 12.11 -40.45 -12.66
CA SER A 415 13.04 -40.76 -13.75
C SER A 415 13.95 -41.90 -13.34
N GLY A 416 14.03 -42.87 -14.25
CA GLY A 416 14.59 -44.21 -14.13
C GLY A 416 15.91 -44.35 -13.37
N GLN A 417 15.95 -45.45 -12.66
CA GLN A 417 17.16 -45.98 -12.03
C GLN A 417 18.25 -46.23 -13.09
N ALA A 418 19.35 -45.48 -12.96
CA ALA A 418 20.61 -45.89 -13.57
C ALA A 418 21.33 -46.80 -12.57
N SER A 419 21.59 -48.04 -13.01
CA SER A 419 22.33 -49.07 -12.28
C SER A 419 23.79 -48.63 -12.05
N VAL A 420 24.20 -48.65 -10.78
CA VAL A 420 25.60 -48.47 -10.36
C VAL A 420 26.25 -49.83 -10.16
N PRO A 421 27.45 -50.10 -10.73
CA PRO A 421 28.18 -51.34 -10.46
C PRO A 421 28.89 -51.31 -9.10
N ALA A 422 28.85 -52.43 -8.40
CA ALA A 422 29.51 -52.66 -7.13
C ALA A 422 31.04 -52.58 -7.22
N GLY A 423 31.67 -51.94 -6.22
CA GLY A 423 33.13 -51.96 -6.11
C GLY A 423 33.67 -51.27 -4.86
N LYS A 424 33.94 -52.09 -3.81
CA LYS A 424 34.99 -51.97 -2.80
C LYS A 424 35.02 -50.77 -1.83
N SER A 425 34.76 -51.05 -0.57
CA SER A 425 35.36 -50.36 0.61
C SER A 425 36.90 -50.54 0.63
N PRO A 426 37.66 -49.59 1.20
CA PRO A 426 38.06 -49.62 2.57
C PRO A 426 38.34 -48.26 3.23
N GLY A 427 38.32 -48.23 4.58
CA GLY A 427 39.32 -47.58 5.45
C GLY A 427 38.95 -46.23 6.02
N ASP A 428 38.77 -46.23 7.33
CA ASP A 428 38.94 -45.17 8.29
C ASP A 428 39.96 -44.12 7.89
N ASP A 429 39.63 -42.84 8.07
CA ASP A 429 40.53 -41.87 8.68
C ASP A 429 39.70 -40.69 9.23
N MET A 430 39.62 -40.66 10.57
CA MET A 430 39.18 -39.49 11.33
C MET A 430 40.37 -38.51 11.41
N GLU A 431 40.22 -37.33 10.92
CA GLU A 431 41.04 -36.20 11.39
C GLU A 431 40.13 -35.04 11.85
N THR A 432 40.28 -34.81 13.13
CA THR A 432 39.80 -33.70 13.91
C THR A 432 40.37 -32.37 13.42
N PHE A 433 39.51 -31.39 13.14
CA PHE A 433 39.92 -29.97 13.17
C PHE A 433 39.21 -29.28 14.36
N ARG A 434 40.02 -28.89 15.36
CA ARG A 434 39.75 -27.81 16.29
C ARG A 434 40.22 -26.51 15.64
N ILE A 435 39.39 -25.49 15.63
CA ILE A 435 39.56 -24.16 16.21
C ILE A 435 38.22 -23.47 16.04
#